data_d57622eb2137cc9960eedf04aa4aa3b5
#
_entry.id   d57622eb2137cc9960eedf04aa4aa3b5
#
_cell.length_a   1.000
_cell.length_b   1.000
_cell.length_c   1.000
_cell.angle_alpha   90.00
_cell.angle_beta   90.00
_cell.angle_gamma   90.00
#
_symmetry.space_group_name_H-M   'P 1'
#
loop_
_entity.id
_entity.type
_entity.pdbx_description
1 polymer ?
#
loop_
_entity_poly.entity_id
_entity_poly.type
_entity_poly.pdbx_seq_one_letter_code
_entity_poly.pdbx_strand_id
1 'polypeptide(L)'
;MSLPHSIRLAAGSGPTFGVDDLACAAATHLGCWEDEGLAVTWTPALGGIAAMKKVLAGEVDAAYGGLGPVLQLRAAGEKLRIVASMARALAQNLVVQPHIADTGQLRDSSWAVDGIGALSHHMARCIVSSLGLDEERIDWRVVGPPPERIARLLAGEVDASLIRVEEALALTNDPANDLKMLLGFAELKQLVAVQPHGVLVTTEAFERINPEVLSKLARGIITASRRLRDDFDGFVQTYEYYVSVSLPAADIERIWAQECASEGFAINGELTPDHWQRQIASFAALNPHLPSVTREAVIADQFVREALADLGRRAGPDRGPAG
;
A
#
# COMPACT_ATOMS: atom_id res chain seq x y z
N MET A 1 -20.54 29.91 -4.88
CA MET A 1 -19.68 28.72 -4.61
C MET A 1 -18.32 29.02 -5.21
N SER A 2 -17.24 28.94 -4.42
CA SER A 2 -15.88 29.04 -4.96
C SER A 2 -15.60 27.83 -5.86
N LEU A 3 -14.81 28.03 -6.92
CA LEU A 3 -14.33 26.91 -7.76
C LEU A 3 -13.55 25.92 -6.90
N PRO A 4 -13.72 24.60 -7.14
CA PRO A 4 -12.96 23.59 -6.41
C PRO A 4 -11.45 23.75 -6.69
N HIS A 5 -10.65 23.49 -5.68
CA HIS A 5 -9.18 23.51 -5.83
C HIS A 5 -8.73 22.26 -6.59
N SER A 6 -8.09 22.47 -7.75
CA SER A 6 -7.60 21.37 -8.58
C SER A 6 -6.32 20.77 -8.01
N ILE A 7 -6.29 19.45 -7.83
CA ILE A 7 -5.16 18.68 -7.31
C ILE A 7 -4.82 17.54 -8.26
N ARG A 8 -3.54 17.41 -8.59
CA ARG A 8 -2.99 16.32 -9.39
C ARG A 8 -2.35 15.30 -8.47
N LEU A 9 -2.83 14.07 -8.53
CA LEU A 9 -2.28 12.96 -7.75
C LEU A 9 -1.65 11.91 -8.67
N ALA A 10 -0.50 11.35 -8.28
CA ALA A 10 0.07 10.17 -8.92
C ALA A 10 -0.29 8.90 -8.14
N ALA A 11 -0.78 7.88 -8.84
CA ALA A 11 -1.06 6.56 -8.29
C ALA A 11 0.12 5.62 -8.54
N GLY A 12 0.77 5.17 -7.47
CA GLY A 12 1.90 4.24 -7.56
C GLY A 12 1.54 2.82 -7.97
N SER A 13 0.27 2.48 -7.98
CA SER A 13 -0.27 1.18 -8.40
C SER A 13 -0.36 1.00 -9.92
N GLY A 14 -0.05 2.02 -10.70
CA GLY A 14 -0.18 2.00 -12.15
C GLY A 14 -1.59 2.39 -12.62
N PRO A 15 -2.02 1.88 -13.79
CA PRO A 15 -3.32 2.21 -14.36
C PRO A 15 -4.50 1.51 -13.66
N THR A 16 -4.23 0.50 -12.82
CA THR A 16 -5.25 -0.29 -12.12
C THR A 16 -5.07 -0.14 -10.61
N PHE A 17 -6.19 0.04 -9.90
CA PHE A 17 -6.20 0.00 -8.44
C PHE A 17 -6.35 -1.46 -7.96
N GLY A 18 -5.77 -1.78 -6.82
CA GLY A 18 -6.04 -2.99 -6.06
C GLY A 18 -6.80 -2.67 -4.78
N VAL A 19 -7.11 -3.69 -4.00
CA VAL A 19 -7.76 -3.53 -2.69
C VAL A 19 -6.94 -2.64 -1.76
N ASP A 20 -5.61 -2.73 -1.82
CA ASP A 20 -4.68 -1.88 -1.07
C ASP A 20 -4.84 -0.38 -1.33
N ASP A 21 -5.36 -0.04 -2.50
CA ASP A 21 -5.43 1.33 -3.02
C ASP A 21 -6.84 1.92 -2.91
N LEU A 22 -7.83 1.12 -2.50
CA LEU A 22 -9.25 1.49 -2.56
C LEU A 22 -9.58 2.74 -1.74
N ALA A 23 -8.85 3.06 -0.68
CA ALA A 23 -9.11 4.29 0.08
C ALA A 23 -8.91 5.56 -0.78
N CYS A 24 -7.91 5.58 -1.65
CA CYS A 24 -7.72 6.67 -2.61
C CYS A 24 -8.80 6.70 -3.68
N ALA A 25 -9.11 5.53 -4.25
CA ALA A 25 -10.16 5.39 -5.25
C ALA A 25 -11.51 5.83 -4.69
N ALA A 26 -11.88 5.35 -3.48
CA ALA A 26 -13.09 5.71 -2.78
C ALA A 26 -13.17 7.21 -2.44
N ALA A 27 -12.06 7.84 -2.10
CA ALA A 27 -12.05 9.27 -1.82
C ALA A 27 -12.50 10.11 -3.02
N THR A 28 -12.22 9.63 -4.24
CA THR A 28 -12.76 10.23 -5.47
C THR A 28 -14.18 9.72 -5.77
N HIS A 29 -14.37 8.40 -5.80
CA HIS A 29 -15.61 7.77 -6.24
C HIS A 29 -16.82 8.12 -5.37
N LEU A 30 -16.62 8.15 -4.06
CA LEU A 30 -17.66 8.48 -3.08
C LEU A 30 -17.74 9.99 -2.79
N GLY A 31 -17.07 10.84 -3.57
CA GLY A 31 -17.13 12.29 -3.45
C GLY A 31 -16.49 12.87 -2.19
N CYS A 32 -15.66 12.09 -1.44
CA CYS A 32 -15.09 12.56 -0.17
C CYS A 32 -14.18 13.77 -0.34
N TRP A 33 -13.43 13.86 -1.44
CA TRP A 33 -12.63 15.03 -1.76
C TRP A 33 -13.44 16.17 -2.38
N GLU A 34 -14.48 15.85 -3.14
CA GLU A 34 -15.40 16.85 -3.68
C GLU A 34 -16.17 17.57 -2.55
N ASP A 35 -16.59 16.84 -1.52
CA ASP A 35 -17.21 17.39 -0.28
C ASP A 35 -16.26 18.38 0.44
N GLU A 36 -14.94 18.19 0.31
CA GLU A 36 -13.90 19.10 0.81
C GLU A 36 -13.57 20.26 -0.16
N GLY A 37 -14.26 20.34 -1.31
CA GLY A 37 -14.00 21.33 -2.34
C GLY A 37 -12.73 21.10 -3.14
N LEU A 38 -12.29 19.85 -3.28
CA LEU A 38 -11.14 19.44 -4.09
C LEU A 38 -11.61 18.76 -5.38
N ALA A 39 -11.01 19.14 -6.52
CA ALA A 39 -11.14 18.43 -7.79
C ALA A 39 -9.84 17.64 -8.04
N VAL A 40 -9.88 16.35 -7.80
CA VAL A 40 -8.70 15.47 -7.90
C VAL A 40 -8.62 14.83 -9.26
N THR A 41 -7.44 14.90 -9.88
CA THR A 41 -7.11 14.20 -11.12
C THR A 41 -5.98 13.20 -10.90
N TRP A 42 -6.08 12.03 -11.53
CA TRP A 42 -5.12 10.95 -11.37
C TRP A 42 -4.15 10.87 -12.55
N THR A 43 -2.87 10.68 -12.22
CA THR A 43 -1.82 10.34 -13.18
C THR A 43 -1.26 8.96 -12.80
N PRO A 44 -1.33 7.96 -13.67
CA PRO A 44 -0.74 6.65 -13.38
C PRO A 44 0.78 6.74 -13.31
N ALA A 45 1.37 5.93 -12.42
CA ALA A 45 2.81 5.76 -12.31
C ALA A 45 3.13 4.27 -12.12
N LEU A 46 4.20 3.81 -12.74
CA LEU A 46 4.64 2.42 -12.65
C LEU A 46 5.47 2.21 -11.37
N GLY A 47 4.80 2.05 -10.25
CA GLY A 47 5.39 1.84 -8.93
C GLY A 47 5.50 3.11 -8.07
N GLY A 48 5.57 2.93 -6.75
CA GLY A 48 5.60 4.02 -5.79
C GLY A 48 6.79 4.98 -5.95
N ILE A 49 7.99 4.47 -6.30
CA ILE A 49 9.16 5.32 -6.56
C ILE A 49 8.90 6.25 -7.75
N ALA A 50 8.30 5.74 -8.84
CA ALA A 50 7.97 6.54 -10.01
C ALA A 50 6.93 7.61 -9.67
N ALA A 51 5.91 7.28 -8.88
CA ALA A 51 4.92 8.24 -8.40
C ALA A 51 5.55 9.37 -7.58
N MET A 52 6.43 9.03 -6.64
CA MET A 52 7.11 10.01 -5.80
C MET A 52 8.10 10.89 -6.57
N LYS A 53 8.76 10.34 -7.61
CA LYS A 53 9.61 11.14 -8.51
C LYS A 53 8.79 12.18 -9.28
N LYS A 54 7.53 11.89 -9.66
CA LYS A 54 6.63 12.88 -10.27
C LYS A 54 6.29 14.02 -9.31
N VAL A 55 6.11 13.71 -8.01
CA VAL A 55 5.92 14.75 -6.98
C VAL A 55 7.18 15.61 -6.83
N LEU A 56 8.34 15.00 -6.75
CA LEU A 56 9.63 15.71 -6.65
C LEU A 56 9.91 16.59 -7.86
N ALA A 57 9.50 16.17 -9.05
CA ALA A 57 9.61 16.93 -10.30
C ALA A 57 8.55 18.05 -10.44
N GLY A 58 7.55 18.12 -9.53
CA GLY A 58 6.43 19.07 -9.63
C GLY A 58 5.42 18.76 -10.74
N GLU A 59 5.47 17.55 -11.32
CA GLU A 59 4.49 17.10 -12.32
C GLU A 59 3.12 16.90 -11.71
N VAL A 60 3.08 16.50 -10.43
CA VAL A 60 1.88 16.31 -9.61
C VAL A 60 2.08 16.94 -8.23
N ASP A 61 0.99 17.17 -7.52
CA ASP A 61 0.99 17.88 -6.23
C ASP A 61 1.18 16.93 -5.04
N ALA A 62 0.69 15.70 -5.19
CA ALA A 62 0.92 14.62 -4.23
C ALA A 62 0.95 13.27 -4.94
N ALA A 63 1.35 12.23 -4.22
CA ALA A 63 1.34 10.86 -4.72
C ALA A 63 0.87 9.90 -3.63
N TYR A 64 0.33 8.80 -4.08
CA TYR A 64 0.09 7.62 -3.28
C TYR A 64 1.14 6.55 -3.57
N GLY A 65 1.60 5.90 -2.53
CA GLY A 65 2.54 4.78 -2.66
C GLY A 65 2.91 4.15 -1.31
N GLY A 66 3.78 3.16 -1.35
CA GLY A 66 4.25 2.47 -0.15
C GLY A 66 5.21 3.28 0.70
N LEU A 67 5.27 3.00 2.00
CA LEU A 67 6.20 3.65 2.93
C LEU A 67 7.67 3.35 2.63
N GLY A 68 8.01 2.12 2.21
CA GLY A 68 9.38 1.74 1.88
C GLY A 68 10.05 2.66 0.85
N PRO A 69 9.43 2.92 -0.31
CA PRO A 69 9.88 3.92 -1.28
C PRO A 69 10.10 5.32 -0.69
N VAL A 70 9.23 5.78 0.22
CA VAL A 70 9.42 7.07 0.89
C VAL A 70 10.69 7.08 1.73
N LEU A 71 10.90 6.04 2.53
CA LEU A 71 12.09 5.92 3.38
C LEU A 71 13.37 5.89 2.55
N GLN A 72 13.36 5.15 1.43
CA GLN A 72 14.49 5.07 0.51
C GLN A 72 14.85 6.45 -0.08
N LEU A 73 13.86 7.18 -0.59
CA LEU A 73 14.07 8.51 -1.15
C LEU A 73 14.47 9.53 -0.08
N ARG A 74 13.88 9.45 1.11
CA ARG A 74 14.28 10.31 2.26
C ARG A 74 15.73 10.02 2.68
N ALA A 75 16.14 8.77 2.75
CA ALA A 75 17.53 8.39 3.03
C ALA A 75 18.50 8.91 1.96
N ALA A 76 18.04 9.02 0.71
CA ALA A 76 18.79 9.67 -0.38
C ALA A 76 18.79 11.21 -0.31
N GLY A 77 18.11 11.83 0.67
CA GLY A 77 18.09 13.27 0.88
C GLY A 77 16.89 13.99 0.29
N GLU A 78 15.97 13.29 -0.36
CA GLU A 78 14.77 13.88 -0.96
C GLU A 78 13.80 14.42 0.10
N LYS A 79 13.10 15.50 -0.21
CA LYS A 79 12.28 16.27 0.75
C LYS A 79 10.79 15.88 0.65
N LEU A 80 10.50 14.60 0.90
CA LEU A 80 9.13 14.08 0.91
C LEU A 80 8.49 14.15 2.29
N ARG A 81 7.17 14.37 2.34
CA ARG A 81 6.36 14.42 3.55
C ARG A 81 5.15 13.51 3.43
N ILE A 82 4.87 12.70 4.44
CA ILE A 82 3.67 11.86 4.53
C ILE A 82 2.55 12.68 5.17
N VAL A 83 1.46 12.82 4.46
CA VAL A 83 0.27 13.58 4.86
C VAL A 83 -0.70 12.72 5.66
N ALA A 84 -0.94 11.48 5.21
CA ALA A 84 -1.83 10.53 5.87
C ALA A 84 -1.44 9.09 5.51
N SER A 85 -1.76 8.15 6.38
CA SER A 85 -1.79 6.72 6.08
C SER A 85 -3.17 6.36 5.52
N MET A 86 -3.22 5.46 4.53
CA MET A 86 -4.45 5.04 3.86
C MET A 86 -4.75 3.57 4.06
N ALA A 87 -3.70 2.75 4.11
CA ALA A 87 -3.79 1.34 4.38
C ALA A 87 -2.72 0.94 5.39
N ARG A 88 -3.06 0.09 6.36
CA ARG A 88 -2.17 -0.33 7.46
C ARG A 88 -1.72 -1.77 7.37
N ALA A 89 -2.28 -2.51 6.43
CA ALA A 89 -1.90 -3.88 6.12
C ALA A 89 -1.73 -4.04 4.62
N LEU A 90 -0.86 -4.96 4.24
CA LEU A 90 -0.63 -5.28 2.84
C LEU A 90 -1.59 -6.40 2.45
N ALA A 91 -2.56 -6.12 1.58
CA ALA A 91 -3.49 -7.11 1.05
C ALA A 91 -2.82 -7.91 -0.08
N GLN A 92 -1.79 -8.69 0.27
CA GLN A 92 -1.04 -9.52 -0.67
C GLN A 92 -0.92 -10.96 -0.18
N ASN A 93 -0.73 -11.87 -1.13
CA ASN A 93 -0.49 -13.28 -0.90
C ASN A 93 0.79 -13.70 -1.61
N LEU A 94 1.48 -14.70 -1.07
CA LEU A 94 2.62 -15.33 -1.74
C LEU A 94 2.10 -16.46 -2.65
N VAL A 95 2.16 -16.22 -3.95
CA VAL A 95 1.78 -17.20 -4.99
C VAL A 95 3.05 -17.85 -5.53
N VAL A 96 3.02 -19.17 -5.68
CA VAL A 96 4.18 -19.98 -6.07
C VAL A 96 3.83 -21.02 -7.11
N GLN A 97 4.87 -21.54 -7.76
CA GLN A 97 4.78 -22.70 -8.65
C GLN A 97 4.37 -23.98 -7.89
N PRO A 98 3.72 -24.93 -8.57
CA PRO A 98 3.21 -26.16 -7.94
C PRO A 98 4.27 -27.05 -7.27
N HIS A 99 5.53 -26.96 -7.69
CA HIS A 99 6.63 -27.73 -7.10
C HIS A 99 7.07 -27.21 -5.71
N ILE A 100 6.67 -25.99 -5.34
CA ILE A 100 6.91 -25.42 -4.01
C ILE A 100 5.75 -25.81 -3.10
N ALA A 101 5.95 -26.77 -2.23
CA ALA A 101 4.92 -27.28 -1.33
C ALA A 101 4.93 -26.63 0.06
N ASP A 102 6.09 -26.12 0.49
CA ASP A 102 6.27 -25.48 1.79
C ASP A 102 7.30 -24.33 1.74
N THR A 103 7.40 -23.58 2.82
CA THR A 103 8.28 -22.40 2.90
C THR A 103 9.77 -22.75 2.87
N GLY A 104 10.17 -23.98 3.24
CA GLY A 104 11.56 -24.42 3.17
C GLY A 104 12.06 -24.58 1.74
N GLN A 105 11.15 -24.85 0.80
CA GLN A 105 11.44 -25.00 -0.63
C GLN A 105 11.58 -23.66 -1.36
N LEU A 106 11.35 -22.54 -0.68
CA LEU A 106 11.65 -21.21 -1.21
C LEU A 106 13.16 -20.93 -1.28
N ARG A 107 13.98 -21.76 -0.64
CA ARG A 107 15.44 -21.67 -0.77
C ARG A 107 15.84 -21.92 -2.22
N ASP A 108 16.74 -21.08 -2.73
CA ASP A 108 17.24 -21.16 -4.12
C ASP A 108 16.15 -20.90 -5.19
N SER A 109 15.01 -20.31 -4.81
CA SER A 109 13.93 -20.00 -5.74
C SER A 109 14.11 -18.62 -6.40
N SER A 110 13.47 -18.46 -7.55
CA SER A 110 13.40 -17.17 -8.27
C SER A 110 12.13 -16.41 -7.91
N TRP A 111 12.28 -15.12 -7.56
CA TRP A 111 11.16 -14.28 -7.14
C TRP A 111 10.98 -13.08 -8.08
N ALA A 112 9.78 -12.93 -8.63
CA ALA A 112 9.43 -11.73 -9.39
C ALA A 112 9.12 -10.56 -8.47
N VAL A 113 9.77 -9.42 -8.71
CA VAL A 113 9.57 -8.16 -8.00
C VAL A 113 9.40 -7.01 -8.98
N ASP A 114 8.78 -5.91 -8.54
CA ASP A 114 8.59 -4.72 -9.38
C ASP A 114 9.88 -3.92 -9.60
N GLY A 115 10.81 -3.99 -8.65
CA GLY A 115 12.13 -3.34 -8.74
C GLY A 115 12.92 -3.56 -7.48
N ILE A 116 14.25 -3.50 -7.57
CA ILE A 116 15.11 -3.57 -6.38
C ILE A 116 14.84 -2.34 -5.50
N GLY A 117 14.56 -2.58 -4.22
CA GLY A 117 14.18 -1.52 -3.26
C GLY A 117 12.72 -1.06 -3.36
N ALA A 118 11.96 -1.52 -4.35
CA ALA A 118 10.53 -1.26 -4.44
C ALA A 118 9.74 -2.03 -3.36
N LEU A 119 8.43 -1.78 -3.26
CA LEU A 119 7.59 -2.34 -2.19
C LEU A 119 7.57 -3.87 -2.21
N SER A 120 7.33 -4.49 -3.36
CA SER A 120 7.28 -5.96 -3.45
C SER A 120 8.61 -6.61 -3.11
N HIS A 121 9.74 -6.01 -3.51
CA HIS A 121 11.06 -6.49 -3.14
C HIS A 121 11.31 -6.35 -1.63
N HIS A 122 11.00 -5.19 -1.03
CA HIS A 122 11.14 -4.98 0.40
C HIS A 122 10.32 -5.99 1.21
N MET A 123 9.05 -6.21 0.83
CA MET A 123 8.18 -7.18 1.48
C MET A 123 8.68 -8.62 1.34
N ALA A 124 9.12 -9.00 0.15
CA ALA A 124 9.68 -10.33 -0.10
C ALA A 124 10.93 -10.57 0.77
N ARG A 125 11.82 -9.59 0.91
CA ARG A 125 12.98 -9.65 1.82
C ARG A 125 12.58 -9.82 3.28
N CYS A 126 11.52 -9.11 3.73
CA CYS A 126 10.98 -9.30 5.08
C CYS A 126 10.50 -10.73 5.30
N ILE A 127 9.81 -11.32 4.32
CA ILE A 127 9.33 -12.71 4.39
C ILE A 127 10.52 -13.67 4.43
N VAL A 128 11.47 -13.55 3.51
CA VAL A 128 12.68 -14.37 3.44
C VAL A 128 13.44 -14.34 4.77
N SER A 129 13.65 -13.14 5.33
CA SER A 129 14.30 -12.95 6.63
C SER A 129 13.49 -13.57 7.78
N SER A 130 12.16 -13.39 7.82
CA SER A 130 11.30 -13.94 8.88
C SER A 130 11.23 -15.47 8.85
N LEU A 131 11.41 -16.07 7.67
CA LEU A 131 11.50 -17.52 7.47
C LEU A 131 12.90 -18.09 7.76
N GLY A 132 13.89 -17.24 8.09
CA GLY A 132 15.28 -17.65 8.31
C GLY A 132 15.98 -18.14 7.05
N LEU A 133 15.51 -17.71 5.88
CA LEU A 133 16.12 -18.03 4.60
C LEU A 133 17.27 -17.07 4.30
N ASP A 134 18.24 -17.56 3.56
CA ASP A 134 19.39 -16.76 3.10
C ASP A 134 19.00 -15.95 1.87
N GLU A 135 18.98 -14.62 2.00
CA GLU A 135 18.62 -13.71 0.93
C GLU A 135 19.56 -13.80 -0.29
N GLU A 136 20.85 -14.10 -0.08
CA GLU A 136 21.82 -14.22 -1.14
C GLU A 136 21.57 -15.43 -2.05
N ARG A 137 20.75 -16.37 -1.60
CA ARG A 137 20.33 -17.55 -2.35
C ARG A 137 19.03 -17.35 -3.12
N ILE A 138 18.40 -16.20 -3.01
CA ILE A 138 17.17 -15.87 -3.75
C ILE A 138 17.56 -15.19 -5.07
N ASP A 139 17.02 -15.70 -6.17
CA ASP A 139 17.17 -15.08 -7.49
C ASP A 139 16.10 -13.98 -7.67
N TRP A 140 16.46 -12.74 -7.34
CA TRP A 140 15.58 -11.58 -7.49
C TRP A 140 15.46 -11.15 -8.94
N ARG A 141 14.30 -11.38 -9.55
CA ARG A 141 14.01 -10.99 -10.92
C ARG A 141 13.15 -9.71 -10.97
N VAL A 142 13.75 -8.64 -11.48
CA VAL A 142 13.04 -7.39 -11.74
C VAL A 142 12.17 -7.57 -12.97
N VAL A 143 10.86 -7.64 -12.77
CA VAL A 143 9.87 -7.93 -13.82
C VAL A 143 8.99 -6.70 -14.09
N GLY A 144 8.62 -5.96 -13.04
CA GLY A 144 7.75 -4.80 -13.16
C GLY A 144 6.42 -4.99 -12.42
N PRO A 145 5.36 -4.27 -12.85
CA PRO A 145 4.07 -4.23 -12.16
C PRO A 145 3.36 -5.60 -12.10
N PRO A 146 2.28 -5.73 -11.31
CA PRO A 146 1.61 -7.01 -11.07
C PRO A 146 1.24 -7.80 -12.32
N PRO A 147 0.71 -7.22 -13.41
CA PRO A 147 0.35 -7.99 -14.60
C PRO A 147 1.53 -8.75 -15.23
N GLU A 148 2.72 -8.10 -15.28
CA GLU A 148 3.94 -8.72 -15.82
C GLU A 148 4.45 -9.82 -14.89
N ARG A 149 4.38 -9.63 -13.57
CA ARG A 149 4.78 -10.66 -12.60
C ARG A 149 3.87 -11.87 -12.66
N ILE A 150 2.57 -11.67 -12.82
CA ILE A 150 1.58 -12.73 -13.04
C ILE A 150 1.88 -13.49 -14.33
N ALA A 151 2.16 -12.78 -15.43
CA ALA A 151 2.52 -13.40 -16.70
C ALA A 151 3.77 -14.30 -16.58
N ARG A 152 4.79 -13.88 -15.81
CA ARG A 152 5.99 -14.69 -15.57
C ARG A 152 5.73 -15.92 -14.69
N LEU A 153 4.85 -15.79 -13.68
CA LEU A 153 4.40 -16.93 -12.90
C LEU A 153 3.67 -17.95 -13.76
N LEU A 154 2.71 -17.51 -14.57
CA LEU A 154 1.94 -18.39 -15.48
C LEU A 154 2.82 -19.06 -16.52
N ALA A 155 3.86 -18.39 -16.99
CA ALA A 155 4.84 -18.95 -17.93
C ALA A 155 5.85 -19.91 -17.26
N GLY A 156 5.83 -20.07 -15.93
CA GLY A 156 6.81 -20.86 -15.20
C GLY A 156 8.24 -20.28 -15.20
N GLU A 157 8.38 -18.99 -15.52
CA GLU A 157 9.69 -18.33 -15.62
C GLU A 157 10.22 -17.86 -14.26
N VAL A 158 9.34 -17.76 -13.25
CA VAL A 158 9.69 -17.47 -11.85
C VAL A 158 8.93 -18.42 -10.93
N ASP A 159 9.53 -18.69 -9.77
CA ASP A 159 8.99 -19.64 -8.79
C ASP A 159 7.98 -19.00 -7.84
N ALA A 160 8.15 -17.72 -7.50
CA ALA A 160 7.35 -17.04 -6.50
C ALA A 160 7.13 -15.56 -6.84
N SER A 161 6.01 -15.00 -6.39
CA SER A 161 5.77 -13.57 -6.35
C SER A 161 4.73 -13.21 -5.30
N LEU A 162 4.86 -12.00 -4.74
CA LEU A 162 3.79 -11.38 -3.97
C LEU A 162 2.76 -10.81 -4.93
N ILE A 163 1.53 -11.28 -4.83
CA ILE A 163 0.41 -10.93 -5.70
C ILE A 163 -0.71 -10.34 -4.83
N ARG A 164 -1.38 -9.32 -5.30
CA ARG A 164 -2.53 -8.72 -4.59
C ARG A 164 -3.59 -9.78 -4.30
N VAL A 165 -4.32 -9.61 -3.21
CA VAL A 165 -5.27 -10.62 -2.73
C VAL A 165 -6.31 -10.99 -3.79
N GLU A 166 -6.86 -10.02 -4.50
CA GLU A 166 -7.85 -10.23 -5.55
C GLU A 166 -7.28 -11.00 -6.76
N GLU A 167 -6.08 -10.62 -7.19
CA GLU A 167 -5.39 -11.26 -8.30
C GLU A 167 -4.95 -12.69 -7.92
N ALA A 168 -4.45 -12.88 -6.71
CA ALA A 168 -4.04 -14.18 -6.20
C ALA A 168 -5.23 -15.16 -6.11
N LEU A 169 -6.40 -14.69 -5.64
CA LEU A 169 -7.61 -15.48 -5.60
C LEU A 169 -8.07 -15.85 -7.01
N ALA A 170 -8.06 -14.91 -7.95
CA ALA A 170 -8.42 -15.21 -9.34
C ALA A 170 -7.49 -16.27 -9.94
N LEU A 171 -6.17 -16.15 -9.70
CA LEU A 171 -5.18 -17.11 -10.20
C LEU A 171 -5.34 -18.50 -9.58
N THR A 172 -5.45 -18.58 -8.26
CA THR A 172 -5.46 -19.88 -7.56
C THR A 172 -6.81 -20.59 -7.60
N ASN A 173 -7.87 -19.88 -7.93
CA ASN A 173 -9.20 -20.46 -8.16
C ASN A 173 -9.42 -20.87 -9.63
N ASP A 174 -8.54 -20.47 -10.55
CA ASP A 174 -8.65 -20.85 -11.97
C ASP A 174 -8.13 -22.28 -12.18
N PRO A 175 -8.99 -23.23 -12.57
CA PRO A 175 -8.56 -24.61 -12.81
C PRO A 175 -7.65 -24.77 -14.04
N ALA A 176 -7.46 -23.71 -14.83
CA ALA A 176 -6.59 -23.76 -16.01
C ALA A 176 -5.10 -23.65 -15.64
N ASN A 177 -4.76 -23.33 -14.40
CA ASN A 177 -3.38 -23.28 -13.93
C ASN A 177 -3.21 -24.02 -12.59
N ASP A 178 -1.97 -24.39 -12.27
CA ASP A 178 -1.62 -25.15 -11.07
C ASP A 178 -0.94 -24.29 -9.99
N LEU A 179 -0.96 -22.95 -10.12
CA LEU A 179 -0.36 -22.05 -9.15
C LEU A 179 -0.99 -22.21 -7.77
N LYS A 180 -0.19 -22.04 -6.73
CA LYS A 180 -0.60 -22.21 -5.34
C LYS A 180 -0.41 -20.93 -4.54
N MET A 181 -1.36 -20.64 -3.66
CA MET A 181 -1.17 -19.69 -2.58
C MET A 181 -0.41 -20.39 -1.45
N LEU A 182 0.89 -20.13 -1.34
CA LEU A 182 1.72 -20.74 -0.29
C LEU A 182 1.50 -20.08 1.06
N LEU A 183 1.42 -18.76 1.08
CA LEU A 183 1.11 -17.97 2.27
C LEU A 183 0.03 -16.97 1.90
N GLY A 184 -1.09 -17.08 2.57
CA GLY A 184 -2.16 -16.11 2.47
C GLY A 184 -1.87 -14.86 3.31
N PHE A 185 -2.71 -13.86 3.18
CA PHE A 185 -2.59 -12.60 3.90
C PHE A 185 -2.50 -12.79 5.43
N ALA A 186 -3.27 -13.72 6.01
CA ALA A 186 -3.27 -13.95 7.46
C ALA A 186 -1.92 -14.49 7.96
N GLU A 187 -1.31 -15.41 7.21
CA GLU A 187 0.00 -15.95 7.51
C GLU A 187 1.09 -14.90 7.29
N LEU A 188 1.02 -14.14 6.21
CA LEU A 188 1.96 -13.06 5.93
C LEU A 188 1.92 -11.98 7.00
N LYS A 189 0.73 -11.65 7.52
CA LYS A 189 0.57 -10.69 8.61
C LYS A 189 1.25 -11.15 9.91
N GLN A 190 1.31 -12.46 10.15
CA GLN A 190 2.02 -13.02 11.31
C GLN A 190 3.54 -13.03 11.14
N LEU A 191 4.01 -13.25 9.91
CA LEU A 191 5.43 -13.31 9.59
C LEU A 191 6.07 -11.92 9.49
N VAL A 192 5.36 -10.98 8.90
CA VAL A 192 5.87 -9.64 8.64
C VAL A 192 5.09 -8.66 9.51
N ALA A 193 5.79 -7.88 10.31
CA ALA A 193 5.16 -6.83 11.11
C ALA A 193 4.24 -5.97 10.23
N VAL A 194 3.05 -5.64 10.74
CA VAL A 194 2.07 -4.79 10.03
C VAL A 194 2.78 -3.55 9.52
N GLN A 195 2.88 -3.43 8.22
CA GLN A 195 3.54 -2.30 7.56
C GLN A 195 2.48 -1.40 6.96
N PRO A 196 2.50 -0.10 7.27
CA PRO A 196 1.65 0.84 6.58
C PRO A 196 1.98 0.77 5.09
N HIS A 197 1.08 0.18 4.32
CA HIS A 197 1.29 0.01 2.89
C HIS A 197 1.10 1.32 2.16
N GLY A 198 -0.08 1.90 2.28
CA GLY A 198 -0.49 3.10 1.55
C GLY A 198 -0.26 4.37 2.37
N VAL A 199 0.51 5.29 1.81
CA VAL A 199 0.69 6.63 2.37
C VAL A 199 0.48 7.68 1.28
N LEU A 200 -0.20 8.77 1.65
CA LEU A 200 -0.31 9.97 0.82
C LEU A 200 0.91 10.84 1.08
N VAL A 201 1.62 11.22 0.02
CA VAL A 201 2.93 11.86 0.08
C VAL A 201 2.95 13.13 -0.75
N THR A 202 3.60 14.16 -0.25
CA THR A 202 3.88 15.42 -0.96
C THR A 202 5.33 15.86 -0.70
N THR A 203 5.72 17.05 -1.16
CA THR A 203 7.01 17.67 -0.83
C THR A 203 6.91 18.66 0.33
N GLU A 204 8.02 18.89 1.04
CA GLU A 204 8.11 19.95 2.05
C GLU A 204 7.78 21.35 1.48
N ALA A 205 8.08 21.57 0.19
CA ALA A 205 7.76 22.81 -0.50
C ALA A 205 6.26 23.00 -0.70
N PHE A 206 5.58 21.97 -1.16
CA PHE A 206 4.13 22.01 -1.35
C PHE A 206 3.38 22.10 0.00
N GLU A 207 3.83 21.35 1.02
CA GLU A 207 3.29 21.40 2.38
C GLU A 207 3.29 22.84 2.93
N ARG A 208 4.39 23.57 2.78
CA ARG A 208 4.52 24.94 3.28
C ARG A 208 3.58 25.93 2.60
N ILE A 209 3.29 25.72 1.30
CA ILE A 209 2.49 26.64 0.49
C ILE A 209 1.00 26.33 0.57
N ASN A 210 0.64 25.04 0.70
CA ASN A 210 -0.74 24.57 0.58
C ASN A 210 -1.20 23.74 1.80
N PRO A 211 -0.99 24.19 3.05
CA PRO A 211 -1.34 23.38 4.23
C PRO A 211 -2.84 23.07 4.31
N GLU A 212 -3.72 24.01 3.95
CA GLU A 212 -5.18 23.79 3.96
C GLU A 212 -5.62 22.70 2.98
N VAL A 213 -4.97 22.62 1.82
CA VAL A 213 -5.25 21.58 0.84
C VAL A 213 -4.86 20.21 1.39
N LEU A 214 -3.73 20.12 2.09
CA LEU A 214 -3.28 18.87 2.69
C LEU A 214 -4.20 18.40 3.83
N SER A 215 -4.73 19.31 4.65
CA SER A 215 -5.75 19.01 5.67
C SER A 215 -7.02 18.44 5.03
N LYS A 216 -7.49 19.03 3.91
CA LYS A 216 -8.62 18.54 3.14
C LYS A 216 -8.37 17.17 2.51
N LEU A 217 -7.19 16.96 1.94
CA LEU A 217 -6.79 15.66 1.39
C LEU A 217 -6.78 14.57 2.48
N ALA A 218 -6.20 14.86 3.65
CA ALA A 218 -6.19 13.96 4.79
C ALA A 218 -7.61 13.63 5.28
N ARG A 219 -8.49 14.64 5.38
CA ARG A 219 -9.89 14.46 5.80
C ARG A 219 -10.66 13.58 4.82
N GLY A 220 -10.53 13.83 3.52
CA GLY A 220 -11.17 13.02 2.48
C GLY A 220 -10.74 11.55 2.52
N ILE A 221 -9.43 11.27 2.72
CA ILE A 221 -8.91 9.91 2.86
C ILE A 221 -9.46 9.21 4.12
N ILE A 222 -9.48 9.89 5.27
CA ILE A 222 -10.03 9.34 6.51
C ILE A 222 -11.52 9.03 6.34
N THR A 223 -12.26 9.93 5.71
CA THR A 223 -13.70 9.73 5.43
C THR A 223 -13.92 8.54 4.50
N ALA A 224 -13.15 8.43 3.42
CA ALA A 224 -13.22 7.30 2.49
C ALA A 224 -12.89 5.97 3.17
N SER A 225 -11.81 5.91 3.95
CA SER A 225 -11.42 4.71 4.71
C SER A 225 -12.53 4.25 5.67
N ARG A 226 -13.21 5.20 6.31
CA ARG A 226 -14.35 4.91 7.19
C ARG A 226 -15.56 4.42 6.42
N ARG A 227 -15.89 5.02 5.27
CA ARG A 227 -16.99 4.57 4.40
C ARG A 227 -16.75 3.16 3.90
N LEU A 228 -15.55 2.86 3.37
CA LEU A 228 -15.19 1.51 2.91
C LEU A 228 -15.32 0.45 4.02
N ARG A 229 -14.95 0.79 5.26
CA ARG A 229 -15.08 -0.14 6.39
C ARG A 229 -16.53 -0.35 6.83
N ASP A 230 -17.32 0.71 6.86
CA ASP A 230 -18.66 0.71 7.49
C ASP A 230 -19.78 0.39 6.49
N ASP A 231 -19.49 0.45 5.18
CA ASP A 231 -20.47 0.29 4.09
C ASP A 231 -19.95 -0.73 3.07
N PHE A 232 -20.46 -1.96 3.15
CA PHE A 232 -20.09 -3.03 2.24
C PHE A 232 -20.54 -2.74 0.79
N ASP A 233 -21.73 -2.17 0.61
CA ASP A 233 -22.23 -1.85 -0.75
C ASP A 233 -21.35 -0.77 -1.40
N GLY A 234 -20.94 0.25 -0.64
CA GLY A 234 -20.00 1.26 -1.10
C GLY A 234 -18.60 0.68 -1.40
N PHE A 235 -18.15 -0.31 -0.63
CA PHE A 235 -16.93 -1.05 -0.93
C PHE A 235 -17.06 -1.81 -2.25
N VAL A 236 -18.14 -2.58 -2.46
CA VAL A 236 -18.38 -3.35 -3.69
C VAL A 236 -18.43 -2.43 -4.90
N GLN A 237 -19.17 -1.32 -4.84
CA GLN A 237 -19.25 -0.36 -5.95
C GLN A 237 -17.88 0.22 -6.30
N THR A 238 -17.09 0.57 -5.28
CA THR A 238 -15.72 1.09 -5.50
C THR A 238 -14.82 0.01 -6.09
N TYR A 239 -14.90 -1.22 -5.58
CA TYR A 239 -14.16 -2.37 -6.08
C TYR A 239 -14.47 -2.64 -7.56
N GLU A 240 -15.74 -2.80 -7.91
CA GLU A 240 -16.18 -3.09 -9.29
C GLU A 240 -15.82 -2.00 -10.28
N TYR A 241 -15.72 -0.74 -9.84
CA TYR A 241 -15.36 0.37 -10.71
C TYR A 241 -13.85 0.49 -10.94
N TYR A 242 -13.02 0.23 -9.93
CA TYR A 242 -11.58 0.51 -9.98
C TYR A 242 -10.69 -0.73 -10.06
N VAL A 243 -11.14 -1.86 -9.52
CA VAL A 243 -10.37 -3.11 -9.55
C VAL A 243 -10.72 -3.88 -10.81
N SER A 244 -9.71 -4.18 -11.62
CA SER A 244 -9.91 -4.86 -12.91
C SER A 244 -10.18 -6.36 -12.80
N VAL A 245 -10.04 -6.92 -11.61
CA VAL A 245 -10.22 -8.36 -11.34
C VAL A 245 -11.65 -8.61 -10.89
N SER A 246 -12.39 -9.35 -11.69
CA SER A 246 -13.73 -9.80 -11.33
C SER A 246 -13.66 -11.08 -10.47
N LEU A 247 -14.29 -11.03 -9.31
CA LEU A 247 -14.38 -12.16 -8.38
C LEU A 247 -15.85 -12.50 -8.05
N PRO A 248 -16.13 -13.74 -7.63
CA PRO A 248 -17.42 -14.08 -7.03
C PRO A 248 -17.74 -13.19 -5.82
N ALA A 249 -19.02 -12.83 -5.64
CA ALA A 249 -19.44 -11.97 -4.53
C ALA A 249 -18.96 -12.46 -3.15
N ALA A 250 -18.94 -13.77 -2.92
CA ALA A 250 -18.45 -14.37 -1.68
C ALA A 250 -16.95 -14.12 -1.45
N ASP A 251 -16.14 -14.03 -2.51
CA ASP A 251 -14.72 -13.71 -2.40
C ASP A 251 -14.52 -12.21 -2.11
N ILE A 252 -15.32 -11.35 -2.72
CA ILE A 252 -15.30 -9.89 -2.44
C ILE A 252 -15.70 -9.64 -0.98
N GLU A 253 -16.74 -10.30 -0.47
CA GLU A 253 -17.18 -10.21 0.92
C GLU A 253 -16.08 -10.70 1.88
N ARG A 254 -15.41 -11.80 1.55
CA ARG A 254 -14.29 -12.32 2.34
C ARG A 254 -13.11 -11.35 2.38
N ILE A 255 -12.75 -10.73 1.25
CA ILE A 255 -11.71 -9.70 1.19
C ILE A 255 -12.12 -8.51 2.08
N TRP A 256 -13.32 -7.99 1.94
CA TRP A 256 -13.81 -6.88 2.76
C TRP A 256 -13.76 -7.18 4.25
N ALA A 257 -14.28 -8.34 4.67
CA ALA A 257 -14.26 -8.76 6.07
C ALA A 257 -12.83 -8.89 6.60
N GLN A 258 -11.91 -9.38 5.79
CA GLN A 258 -10.49 -9.51 6.10
C GLN A 258 -9.81 -8.14 6.23
N GLU A 259 -10.08 -7.19 5.32
CA GLU A 259 -9.57 -5.82 5.39
C GLU A 259 -10.09 -5.09 6.63
N CYS A 260 -11.37 -5.24 6.97
CA CYS A 260 -11.95 -4.69 8.19
C CYS A 260 -11.31 -5.25 9.46
N ALA A 261 -11.12 -6.57 9.53
CA ALA A 261 -10.53 -7.26 10.67
C ALA A 261 -9.03 -7.01 10.83
N SER A 262 -8.33 -6.74 9.73
CA SER A 262 -6.87 -6.58 9.69
C SER A 262 -6.38 -5.13 9.76
N GLU A 263 -7.30 -4.17 9.88
CA GLU A 263 -6.99 -2.74 9.80
C GLU A 263 -6.45 -2.31 8.42
N GLY A 264 -6.86 -3.01 7.37
CA GLY A 264 -6.52 -2.66 6.00
C GLY A 264 -6.89 -1.20 5.67
N PHE A 265 -7.99 -0.70 6.24
CA PHE A 265 -8.39 0.70 6.13
C PHE A 265 -7.87 1.52 7.31
N ALA A 266 -7.08 2.55 7.03
CA ALA A 266 -6.55 3.47 8.04
C ALA A 266 -7.61 4.50 8.48
N ILE A 267 -8.62 4.08 9.24
CA ILE A 267 -9.81 4.87 9.62
C ILE A 267 -9.54 6.15 10.41
N ASN A 268 -8.34 6.33 10.92
CA ASN A 268 -7.87 7.54 11.56
C ASN A 268 -6.71 8.21 10.79
N GLY A 269 -6.28 7.64 9.66
CA GLY A 269 -5.25 8.23 8.80
C GLY A 269 -3.86 8.34 9.42
N GLU A 270 -3.62 7.74 10.59
CA GLU A 270 -2.37 7.91 11.32
C GLU A 270 -1.33 6.84 11.00
N LEU A 271 -0.08 7.26 10.96
CA LEU A 271 1.09 6.42 11.11
C LEU A 271 1.58 6.54 12.55
N THR A 272 1.09 5.67 13.44
CA THR A 272 1.41 5.77 14.88
C THR A 272 2.90 5.61 15.15
N PRO A 273 3.41 6.12 16.31
CA PRO A 273 4.80 5.92 16.70
C PRO A 273 5.22 4.44 16.69
N ASP A 274 4.37 3.53 17.16
CA ASP A 274 4.68 2.10 17.17
C ASP A 274 4.80 1.51 15.76
N HIS A 275 3.91 1.89 14.83
CA HIS A 275 4.03 1.49 13.42
C HIS A 275 5.30 2.02 12.81
N TRP A 276 5.63 3.30 13.08
CA TRP A 276 6.87 3.89 12.62
C TRP A 276 8.09 3.14 13.15
N GLN A 277 8.16 2.84 14.44
CA GLN A 277 9.30 2.14 15.04
C GLN A 277 9.51 0.75 14.43
N ARG A 278 8.44 -0.02 14.28
CA ARG A 278 8.53 -1.33 13.63
C ARG A 278 9.00 -1.22 12.19
N GLN A 279 8.45 -0.26 11.46
CA GLN A 279 8.79 -0.06 10.05
C GLN A 279 10.23 0.40 9.86
N ILE A 280 10.68 1.38 10.65
CA ILE A 280 12.05 1.91 10.52
C ILE A 280 13.09 0.87 10.96
N ALA A 281 12.78 0.07 11.97
CA ALA A 281 13.65 -1.03 12.40
C ALA A 281 13.81 -2.10 11.29
N SER A 282 12.71 -2.52 10.68
CA SER A 282 12.72 -3.45 9.54
C SER A 282 13.46 -2.86 8.34
N PHE A 283 13.21 -1.59 8.02
CA PHE A 283 13.90 -0.91 6.92
C PHE A 283 15.40 -0.80 7.16
N ALA A 284 15.82 -0.42 8.37
CA ALA A 284 17.24 -0.30 8.73
C ALA A 284 17.97 -1.67 8.72
N ALA A 285 17.30 -2.73 9.21
CA ALA A 285 17.86 -4.07 9.18
C ALA A 285 18.13 -4.57 7.76
N LEU A 286 17.23 -4.27 6.83
CA LEU A 286 17.38 -4.66 5.42
C LEU A 286 18.26 -3.69 4.59
N ASN A 287 18.53 -2.50 5.10
CA ASN A 287 19.30 -1.46 4.39
C ASN A 287 20.32 -0.79 5.32
N PRO A 288 21.27 -1.55 5.90
CA PRO A 288 22.19 -1.03 6.93
C PRO A 288 23.13 0.06 6.44
N HIS A 289 23.27 0.19 5.11
CA HIS A 289 24.11 1.20 4.46
C HIS A 289 23.40 2.55 4.25
N LEU A 290 22.09 2.61 4.43
CA LEU A 290 21.35 3.85 4.24
C LEU A 290 21.32 4.69 5.54
N PRO A 291 21.36 6.04 5.42
CA PRO A 291 21.21 6.92 6.56
C PRO A 291 19.89 6.71 7.30
N SER A 292 19.91 6.89 8.61
CA SER A 292 18.69 6.85 9.42
C SER A 292 17.75 8.00 9.06
N VAL A 293 16.46 7.71 9.07
CA VAL A 293 15.38 8.67 8.77
C VAL A 293 14.55 8.86 10.04
N THR A 294 14.38 10.11 10.50
CA THR A 294 13.57 10.39 11.69
C THR A 294 12.10 10.57 11.31
N ARG A 295 11.22 10.25 12.25
CA ARG A 295 9.76 10.36 12.06
C ARG A 295 9.34 11.79 11.74
N GLU A 296 9.87 12.75 12.50
CA GLU A 296 9.56 14.19 12.39
C GLU A 296 9.97 14.76 11.02
N ALA A 297 11.04 14.23 10.44
CA ALA A 297 11.47 14.63 9.11
C ALA A 297 10.55 14.13 8.00
N VAL A 298 9.76 13.07 8.24
CA VAL A 298 8.97 12.41 7.20
C VAL A 298 7.49 12.66 7.37
N ILE A 299 6.96 12.63 8.61
CA ILE A 299 5.52 12.63 8.87
C ILE A 299 5.03 14.03 9.21
N ALA A 300 3.99 14.47 8.53
CA ALA A 300 3.29 15.72 8.74
C ALA A 300 1.99 15.46 9.54
N ASP A 301 2.13 15.11 10.83
CA ASP A 301 1.02 14.71 11.71
C ASP A 301 -0.08 15.76 11.88
N GLN A 302 0.23 17.04 11.64
CA GLN A 302 -0.71 18.14 11.84
C GLN A 302 -1.99 17.95 11.00
N PHE A 303 -1.88 17.50 9.77
CA PHE A 303 -3.04 17.37 8.86
C PHE A 303 -4.02 16.30 9.32
N VAL A 304 -3.51 15.17 9.80
CA VAL A 304 -4.34 14.11 10.39
C VAL A 304 -4.95 14.57 11.72
N ARG A 305 -4.18 15.28 12.57
CA ARG A 305 -4.71 15.83 13.84
C ARG A 305 -5.84 16.83 13.60
N GLU A 306 -5.69 17.73 12.64
CA GLU A 306 -6.73 18.69 12.24
C GLU A 306 -7.96 17.96 11.72
N ALA A 307 -7.80 17.00 10.82
CA ALA A 307 -8.90 16.18 10.32
C ALA A 307 -9.65 15.44 11.45
N LEU A 308 -8.91 14.87 12.41
CA LEU A 308 -9.50 14.15 13.54
C LEU A 308 -10.14 15.07 14.59
N ALA A 309 -9.73 16.33 14.68
CA ALA A 309 -10.41 17.30 15.53
C ALA A 309 -11.84 17.53 15.06
N ASP A 310 -12.09 17.52 13.75
CA ASP A 310 -13.43 17.70 13.18
C ASP A 310 -14.21 16.37 13.09
N LEU A 311 -13.57 15.31 12.60
CA LEU A 311 -14.22 14.01 12.34
C LEU A 311 -14.38 13.14 13.60
N GLY A 312 -13.69 13.48 14.68
CA GLY A 312 -13.54 12.63 15.86
C GLY A 312 -12.65 11.41 15.60
N ARG A 313 -11.96 10.94 16.62
CA ARG A 313 -11.20 9.68 16.56
C ARG A 313 -12.15 8.50 16.71
N ARG A 314 -12.03 7.50 15.87
CA ARG A 314 -12.75 6.23 16.01
C ARG A 314 -11.90 5.20 16.72
N ALA A 315 -12.53 4.39 17.60
CA ALA A 315 -11.89 3.22 18.16
C ALA A 315 -11.65 2.21 17.02
N GLY A 316 -10.39 1.94 16.76
CA GLY A 316 -9.96 0.85 15.91
C GLY A 316 -9.32 -0.24 16.78
N PRO A 317 -8.96 -1.36 16.21
CA PRO A 317 -8.13 -2.37 16.89
C PRO A 317 -6.76 -1.84 17.33
N ASP A 318 -6.48 -0.55 17.16
CA ASP A 318 -5.25 0.19 17.50
C ASP A 318 -4.97 0.36 18.99
N ARG A 319 -5.88 0.02 19.83
CA ARG A 319 -5.60 -0.04 21.26
C ARG A 319 -4.98 -1.40 21.54
N GLY A 320 -3.65 -1.45 21.54
CA GLY A 320 -2.97 -2.39 22.39
C GLY A 320 -3.61 -2.35 23.79
N PRO A 321 -3.53 -3.41 24.59
CA PRO A 321 -4.13 -3.44 25.91
C PRO A 321 -3.76 -2.15 26.64
N ALA A 322 -4.78 -1.44 27.12
CA ALA A 322 -4.58 -0.30 27.98
C ALA A 322 -3.77 -0.80 29.17
N GLY A 323 -2.49 -0.47 29.21
CA GLY A 323 -1.63 -0.68 30.37
C GLY A 323 -1.99 0.32 31.46
#